data_6fda4937b47426506cfd056014244dc8
#
_entry.id   6fda4937b47426506cfd056014244dc8
#
_cell.length_a   1.000
_cell.length_b   1.000
_cell.length_c   1.000
_cell.angle_alpha   90.00
_cell.angle_beta   90.00
_cell.angle_gamma   90.00
#
_symmetry.space_group_name_H-M   'P 1'
#
loop_
_entity.id
_entity.type
_entity.pdbx_description
1 polymer ?
#
loop_
_entity_poly.entity_id
_entity_poly.type
_entity_poly.pdbx_seq_one_letter_code
_entity_poly.pdbx_strand_id
1 'polypeptide(L)'
;MRFIVTALYVLFSASAFAATPNILIIYVDDLGYGDTAVYGHPVVKTPNIDRLALEGIRFTQFYAPSALCSPSRAGLLTGRTPYRTGVKSWIPDNSDVSLARDEFTIAQLVKPLGYRTAVIGKWHLNGGLHLENVSQPRDFGFDYQYGLAAWVKNEKSEKTKSGKLYPDNMYRNNEPVGQTDKFSAELITDEAIQWLSNVHDEPFFLLLTYSEVHTPVASPEEYLVQYDQFLTDESRGDRWRYYMDWADRPSRGKGEYYANVTYMDAQLGRVLELLRQSGRLEDTLVIFSSDNGPVTSDPQEAWELNMAGETGGFRGRKRYLFEGGLRVPGIFRWPGTVANGVLVDTPVTALDILPTIADYLDVTLPEGLVVDGQSIAGLLDKDETTSLKRRGIFYWSIPTPDGMEYAVRDGWWKMILDPDGQPQYLFNLLHDRYEVHNLLKREPDRADTLRKKFDSYRSSVEF
;
A
#
# COMPACT_ATOMS: atom_id res chain seq x y z
N MET A 1 60.93 32.67 -36.61
CA MET A 1 59.70 32.98 -35.85
C MET A 1 58.83 31.74 -35.84
N ARG A 2 58.72 31.05 -34.71
CA ARG A 2 57.80 29.89 -34.53
C ARG A 2 56.55 30.39 -33.81
N PHE A 3 55.43 30.31 -34.45
CA PHE A 3 54.13 30.60 -33.81
C PHE A 3 53.64 29.37 -33.06
N ILE A 4 53.51 29.50 -31.75
CA ILE A 4 52.87 28.49 -30.87
C ILE A 4 51.39 28.82 -30.86
N VAL A 5 50.56 27.96 -31.47
CA VAL A 5 49.09 28.02 -31.36
C VAL A 5 48.68 27.24 -30.11
N THR A 6 48.30 27.96 -29.07
CA THR A 6 47.76 27.36 -27.85
C THR A 6 46.26 27.10 -28.09
N ALA A 7 45.87 25.83 -28.25
CA ALA A 7 44.47 25.43 -28.33
C ALA A 7 43.87 25.43 -26.90
N LEU A 8 42.91 26.32 -26.66
CA LEU A 8 42.14 26.37 -25.42
C LEU A 8 41.02 25.34 -25.50
N TYR A 9 41.15 24.20 -24.79
CA TYR A 9 40.08 23.25 -24.62
C TYR A 9 39.13 23.79 -23.53
N VAL A 10 37.96 24.30 -23.95
CA VAL A 10 36.84 24.60 -23.05
C VAL A 10 36.14 23.26 -22.74
N LEU A 11 36.40 22.72 -21.57
CA LEU A 11 35.64 21.61 -21.01
C LEU A 11 34.26 22.16 -20.63
N PHE A 12 33.28 21.94 -21.47
CA PHE A 12 31.87 22.03 -21.06
C PHE A 12 31.59 20.88 -20.08
N SER A 13 31.64 21.18 -18.81
CA SER A 13 30.98 20.33 -17.80
C SER A 13 29.50 20.36 -18.07
N ALA A 14 29.00 19.39 -18.82
CA ALA A 14 27.57 19.11 -18.85
C ALA A 14 27.21 18.69 -17.41
N SER A 15 26.63 19.60 -16.65
CA SER A 15 25.88 19.20 -15.43
C SER A 15 24.84 18.22 -15.94
N ALA A 16 25.05 16.94 -15.71
CA ALA A 16 24.00 15.96 -15.87
C ALA A 16 22.90 16.40 -14.89
N PHE A 17 21.87 17.07 -15.39
CA PHE A 17 20.62 17.14 -14.67
C PHE A 17 20.25 15.69 -14.39
N ALA A 18 20.22 15.29 -13.12
CA ALA A 18 19.68 14.00 -12.76
C ALA A 18 18.31 13.90 -13.42
N ALA A 19 18.14 12.91 -14.30
CA ALA A 19 16.87 12.74 -15.01
C ALA A 19 15.77 12.61 -13.94
N THR A 20 14.71 13.38 -14.11
CA THR A 20 13.54 13.32 -13.20
C THR A 20 13.01 11.89 -13.20
N PRO A 21 13.02 11.18 -12.05
CA PRO A 21 12.67 9.75 -12.02
C PRO A 21 11.21 9.53 -12.32
N ASN A 22 10.89 8.41 -12.95
CA ASN A 22 9.55 7.89 -12.91
C ASN A 22 9.22 7.37 -11.52
N ILE A 23 7.94 7.32 -11.16
CA ILE A 23 7.48 6.84 -9.86
C ILE A 23 6.40 5.78 -10.07
N LEU A 24 6.66 4.57 -9.59
CA LEU A 24 5.71 3.45 -9.57
C LEU A 24 5.46 3.03 -8.12
N ILE A 25 4.25 3.26 -7.63
CA ILE A 25 3.82 2.73 -6.33
C ILE A 25 2.89 1.55 -6.56
N ILE A 26 3.30 0.36 -6.10
CA ILE A 26 2.49 -0.86 -6.11
C ILE A 26 1.90 -1.03 -4.72
N TYR A 27 0.57 -0.98 -4.62
CA TYR A 27 -0.13 -1.02 -3.34
C TYR A 27 -1.20 -2.10 -3.36
N VAL A 28 -0.96 -3.17 -2.59
CA VAL A 28 -1.76 -4.39 -2.60
C VAL A 28 -2.82 -4.34 -1.50
N ASP A 29 -3.98 -4.92 -1.74
CA ASP A 29 -5.11 -4.92 -0.81
C ASP A 29 -5.05 -6.16 0.10
N ASP A 30 -4.98 -5.95 1.42
CA ASP A 30 -4.96 -6.98 2.46
C ASP A 30 -3.77 -7.97 2.42
N LEU A 31 -2.65 -7.63 1.77
CA LEU A 31 -1.48 -8.49 1.74
C LEU A 31 -0.72 -8.43 3.07
N GLY A 32 -0.62 -9.56 3.75
CA GLY A 32 0.07 -9.67 5.03
C GLY A 32 1.60 -9.54 4.90
N TYR A 33 2.24 -9.18 6.02
CA TYR A 33 3.70 -9.10 6.09
C TYR A 33 4.38 -10.40 5.67
N GLY A 34 3.82 -11.55 6.06
CA GLY A 34 4.36 -12.87 5.79
C GLY A 34 3.90 -13.52 4.48
N ASP A 35 3.16 -12.84 3.62
CA ASP A 35 2.54 -13.45 2.44
C ASP A 35 3.48 -13.64 1.24
N THR A 36 4.66 -13.03 1.25
CA THR A 36 5.64 -13.16 0.16
C THR A 36 6.86 -13.98 0.59
N ALA A 37 7.50 -14.66 -0.35
CA ALA A 37 8.65 -15.51 -0.05
C ALA A 37 9.80 -14.72 0.58
N VAL A 38 10.09 -13.51 0.10
CA VAL A 38 11.16 -12.66 0.64
C VAL A 38 10.87 -12.16 2.07
N TYR A 39 9.62 -12.18 2.51
CA TYR A 39 9.23 -11.91 3.90
C TYR A 39 8.99 -13.17 4.73
N GLY A 40 9.32 -14.35 4.18
CA GLY A 40 9.40 -15.61 4.91
C GLY A 40 8.24 -16.58 4.70
N HIS A 41 7.37 -16.37 3.71
CA HIS A 41 6.35 -17.37 3.38
C HIS A 41 7.00 -18.66 2.88
N PRO A 42 6.71 -19.83 3.50
CA PRO A 42 7.45 -21.06 3.18
C PRO A 42 7.04 -21.71 1.84
N VAL A 43 5.91 -21.31 1.26
CA VAL A 43 5.27 -22.00 0.13
C VAL A 43 4.96 -21.10 -1.04
N VAL A 44 4.45 -19.88 -0.78
CA VAL A 44 4.04 -18.96 -1.85
C VAL A 44 5.25 -18.49 -2.65
N LYS A 45 5.08 -18.42 -3.98
CA LYS A 45 6.11 -18.03 -4.94
C LYS A 45 5.86 -16.60 -5.40
N THR A 46 6.80 -15.69 -5.11
CA THR A 46 6.73 -14.28 -5.49
C THR A 46 8.02 -13.78 -6.13
N PRO A 47 8.48 -14.41 -7.25
CA PRO A 47 9.81 -14.13 -7.79
C PRO A 47 10.02 -12.68 -8.23
N ASN A 48 8.97 -11.95 -8.63
CA ASN A 48 9.08 -10.57 -9.07
C ASN A 48 9.21 -9.61 -7.88
N ILE A 49 8.41 -9.82 -6.82
CA ILE A 49 8.52 -9.08 -5.56
C ILE A 49 9.85 -9.39 -4.87
N ASP A 50 10.26 -10.65 -4.85
CA ASP A 50 11.54 -11.09 -4.28
C ASP A 50 12.72 -10.40 -4.99
N ARG A 51 12.64 -10.28 -6.31
CA ARG A 51 13.63 -9.59 -7.12
C ARG A 51 13.70 -8.10 -6.80
N LEU A 52 12.54 -7.41 -6.67
CA LEU A 52 12.52 -6.00 -6.23
C LEU A 52 13.24 -5.82 -4.89
N ALA A 53 13.02 -6.73 -3.95
CA ALA A 53 13.67 -6.70 -2.64
C ALA A 53 15.17 -6.95 -2.71
N LEU A 54 15.64 -7.83 -3.61
CA LEU A 54 17.06 -8.10 -3.83
C LEU A 54 17.77 -6.97 -4.56
N GLU A 55 17.06 -6.25 -5.44
CA GLU A 55 17.58 -5.11 -6.20
C GLU A 55 17.38 -3.76 -5.49
N GLY A 56 16.84 -3.75 -4.27
CA GLY A 56 16.51 -2.54 -3.52
C GLY A 56 16.70 -2.69 -2.02
N ILE A 57 16.00 -1.86 -1.27
CA ILE A 57 15.90 -1.92 0.19
C ILE A 57 14.61 -2.62 0.58
N ARG A 58 14.72 -3.55 1.53
CA ARG A 58 13.61 -4.20 2.20
C ARG A 58 13.53 -3.75 3.65
N PHE A 59 12.42 -3.18 4.06
CA PHE A 59 12.18 -2.79 5.44
C PHE A 59 11.61 -3.95 6.26
N THR A 60 12.17 -4.19 7.44
CA THR A 60 11.61 -5.15 8.40
C THR A 60 10.49 -4.53 9.23
N GLN A 61 10.42 -3.21 9.33
CA GLN A 61 9.46 -2.45 10.11
C GLN A 61 8.78 -1.36 9.27
N PHE A 62 8.11 -1.76 8.19
CA PHE A 62 7.27 -0.85 7.40
C PHE A 62 5.82 -0.92 7.88
N TYR A 63 5.19 0.23 8.10
CA TYR A 63 3.86 0.33 8.68
C TYR A 63 2.86 0.96 7.73
N ALA A 64 1.70 0.33 7.63
CA ALA A 64 0.52 0.94 7.04
C ALA A 64 0.03 2.11 7.90
N PRO A 65 -0.54 3.15 7.30
CA PRO A 65 -1.16 4.27 8.03
C PRO A 65 -2.34 3.87 8.91
N SER A 66 -2.99 2.76 8.61
CA SER A 66 -4.11 2.19 9.38
C SER A 66 -4.17 0.68 9.20
N ALA A 67 -4.90 -0.02 10.05
CA ALA A 67 -5.28 -1.42 9.87
C ALA A 67 -6.56 -1.58 9.00
N LEU A 68 -6.90 -0.56 8.18
CA LEU A 68 -8.04 -0.53 7.26
C LEU A 68 -7.69 0.14 5.93
N CYS A 69 -8.34 -0.30 4.84
CA CYS A 69 -8.02 0.09 3.46
C CYS A 69 -8.12 1.62 3.21
N SER A 70 -9.32 2.23 3.30
CA SER A 70 -9.51 3.65 2.94
C SER A 70 -8.64 4.59 3.77
N PRO A 71 -8.53 4.45 5.11
CA PRO A 71 -7.63 5.30 5.90
C PRO A 71 -6.16 5.16 5.50
N SER A 72 -5.72 3.93 5.19
CA SER A 72 -4.34 3.70 4.74
C SER A 72 -4.06 4.33 3.38
N ARG A 73 -4.99 4.24 2.44
CA ARG A 73 -4.88 4.83 1.10
C ARG A 73 -4.86 6.36 1.16
N ALA A 74 -5.69 6.95 2.04
CA ALA A 74 -5.65 8.38 2.33
C ALA A 74 -4.27 8.77 2.87
N GLY A 75 -3.76 8.05 3.85
CA GLY A 75 -2.46 8.32 4.46
C GLY A 75 -1.30 8.18 3.46
N LEU A 76 -1.27 7.13 2.63
CA LEU A 76 -0.27 6.96 1.57
C LEU A 76 -0.17 8.18 0.67
N LEU A 77 -1.32 8.67 0.17
CA LEU A 77 -1.34 9.75 -0.79
C LEU A 77 -1.04 11.13 -0.21
N THR A 78 -1.44 11.36 1.04
CA THR A 78 -1.37 12.69 1.66
C THR A 78 -0.21 12.87 2.63
N GLY A 79 0.45 11.80 3.07
CA GLY A 79 1.45 11.84 4.15
C GLY A 79 0.85 12.20 5.53
N ARG A 80 -0.48 12.14 5.69
CA ARG A 80 -1.23 12.58 6.87
C ARG A 80 -1.94 11.39 7.51
N THR A 81 -2.01 11.38 8.84
CA THR A 81 -2.71 10.30 9.54
C THR A 81 -4.20 10.28 9.18
N PRO A 82 -4.83 9.11 9.23
CA PRO A 82 -6.28 8.98 9.00
C PRO A 82 -7.13 9.88 9.89
N TYR A 83 -6.65 10.16 11.10
CA TYR A 83 -7.34 11.06 12.02
C TYR A 83 -7.37 12.50 11.50
N ARG A 84 -6.26 12.95 10.88
CA ARG A 84 -6.12 14.29 10.31
C ARG A 84 -6.87 14.43 8.98
N THR A 85 -6.86 13.39 8.12
CA THR A 85 -7.58 13.41 6.83
C THR A 85 -9.10 13.27 6.98
N GLY A 86 -9.60 12.90 8.18
CA GLY A 86 -11.01 12.62 8.42
C GLY A 86 -11.49 11.27 7.88
N VAL A 87 -10.68 10.54 7.10
CA VAL A 87 -10.99 9.18 6.63
C VAL A 87 -10.61 8.19 7.75
N LYS A 88 -11.49 8.06 8.74
CA LYS A 88 -11.21 7.29 9.97
C LYS A 88 -11.60 5.81 9.87
N SER A 89 -12.39 5.43 8.86
CA SER A 89 -12.87 4.07 8.61
C SER A 89 -12.82 3.73 7.12
N TRP A 90 -13.08 2.45 6.78
CA TRP A 90 -13.35 2.10 5.39
C TRP A 90 -14.58 2.86 4.88
N ILE A 91 -14.53 3.28 3.64
CA ILE A 91 -15.62 4.03 3.01
C ILE A 91 -16.61 3.02 2.42
N PRO A 92 -17.88 3.02 2.85
CA PRO A 92 -18.88 2.11 2.30
C PRO A 92 -19.14 2.36 0.82
N ASP A 93 -19.37 1.28 0.09
CA ASP A 93 -19.81 1.34 -1.31
C ASP A 93 -21.10 2.14 -1.45
N ASN A 94 -21.20 2.91 -2.52
CA ASN A 94 -22.36 3.76 -2.84
C ASN A 94 -22.67 4.83 -1.79
N SER A 95 -21.75 5.15 -0.89
CA SER A 95 -21.90 6.24 0.08
C SER A 95 -21.43 7.57 -0.49
N ASP A 96 -21.93 8.67 0.10
CA ASP A 96 -21.50 10.03 -0.21
C ASP A 96 -20.19 10.41 0.50
N VAL A 97 -19.58 9.49 1.23
CA VAL A 97 -18.31 9.70 1.93
C VAL A 97 -17.16 9.66 0.93
N SER A 98 -16.26 10.62 1.03
CA SER A 98 -15.04 10.64 0.24
C SER A 98 -13.93 11.40 0.94
N LEU A 99 -12.68 11.21 0.48
CA LEU A 99 -11.56 12.07 0.88
C LEU A 99 -11.90 13.53 0.57
N ALA A 100 -11.61 14.43 1.47
CA ALA A 100 -11.88 15.85 1.31
C ALA A 100 -11.07 16.42 0.12
N ARG A 101 -11.70 17.29 -0.70
CA ARG A 101 -11.08 17.80 -1.94
C ARG A 101 -9.91 18.74 -1.71
N ASP A 102 -9.75 19.27 -0.52
CA ASP A 102 -8.65 20.14 -0.12
C ASP A 102 -7.42 19.36 0.39
N GLU A 103 -7.51 18.05 0.48
CA GLU A 103 -6.34 17.21 0.78
C GLU A 103 -5.33 17.22 -0.37
N PHE A 104 -4.06 17.47 -0.02
CA PHE A 104 -2.95 17.50 -0.97
C PHE A 104 -2.31 16.11 -1.12
N THR A 105 -2.04 15.70 -2.36
CA THR A 105 -1.59 14.34 -2.67
C THR A 105 -0.27 14.31 -3.43
N ILE A 106 0.34 13.10 -3.49
CA ILE A 106 1.53 12.84 -4.31
C ILE A 106 1.30 13.23 -5.78
N ALA A 107 0.12 12.93 -6.35
CA ALA A 107 -0.16 13.27 -7.75
C ALA A 107 -0.21 14.79 -7.98
N GLN A 108 -0.75 15.55 -7.04
CA GLN A 108 -0.72 17.01 -7.09
C GLN A 108 0.69 17.58 -6.88
N LEU A 109 1.54 16.89 -6.11
CA LEU A 109 2.95 17.27 -5.93
C LEU A 109 3.72 17.20 -7.25
N VAL A 110 3.57 16.09 -8.00
CA VAL A 110 4.38 15.81 -9.19
C VAL A 110 3.80 16.42 -10.48
N LYS A 111 2.51 16.67 -10.54
CA LYS A 111 1.85 17.19 -11.75
C LYS A 111 2.43 18.51 -12.29
N PRO A 112 2.75 19.53 -11.46
CA PRO A 112 3.39 20.78 -11.95
C PRO A 112 4.79 20.56 -12.53
N LEU A 113 5.43 19.42 -12.25
CA LEU A 113 6.74 19.04 -12.80
C LEU A 113 6.64 18.33 -14.15
N GLY A 114 5.46 18.28 -14.75
CA GLY A 114 5.22 17.66 -16.05
C GLY A 114 4.97 16.15 -16.00
N TYR A 115 4.75 15.55 -14.84
CA TYR A 115 4.40 14.13 -14.75
C TYR A 115 3.04 13.83 -15.36
N ARG A 116 2.98 12.73 -16.11
CA ARG A 116 1.73 12.05 -16.42
C ARG A 116 1.34 11.21 -15.19
N THR A 117 0.10 11.33 -14.76
CA THR A 117 -0.35 10.73 -13.48
C THR A 117 -1.50 9.76 -13.69
N ALA A 118 -1.39 8.56 -13.15
CA ALA A 118 -2.46 7.57 -13.22
C ALA A 118 -2.66 6.81 -11.91
N VAL A 119 -3.91 6.47 -11.62
CA VAL A 119 -4.28 5.43 -10.67
C VAL A 119 -4.98 4.30 -11.41
N ILE A 120 -4.42 3.10 -11.31
CA ILE A 120 -4.93 1.91 -11.99
C ILE A 120 -5.12 0.80 -10.96
N GLY A 121 -6.39 0.40 -10.75
CA GLY A 121 -6.84 -0.56 -9.75
C GLY A 121 -7.78 0.02 -8.70
N LYS A 122 -7.70 -0.46 -7.46
CA LYS A 122 -8.58 -0.06 -6.36
C LYS A 122 -8.28 1.35 -5.88
N TRP A 123 -9.25 2.26 -5.98
CA TRP A 123 -9.18 3.61 -5.41
C TRP A 123 -9.56 3.65 -3.93
N HIS A 124 -10.80 3.38 -3.61
CA HIS A 124 -11.40 3.25 -2.28
C HIS A 124 -11.23 4.49 -1.37
N LEU A 125 -11.16 5.68 -1.96
CA LEU A 125 -11.21 6.97 -1.25
C LEU A 125 -12.51 7.74 -1.53
N ASN A 126 -13.50 7.03 -2.04
CA ASN A 126 -14.90 7.45 -2.21
C ASN A 126 -15.81 6.22 -2.23
N GLY A 127 -17.11 6.44 -2.24
CA GLY A 127 -18.11 5.37 -2.32
C GLY A 127 -18.18 4.67 -3.69
N GLY A 128 -17.41 5.12 -4.68
CA GLY A 128 -17.30 4.46 -5.99
C GLY A 128 -16.96 5.39 -7.14
N LEU A 129 -16.21 4.86 -8.12
CA LEU A 129 -15.78 5.61 -9.32
C LEU A 129 -16.93 5.98 -10.26
N HIS A 130 -18.13 5.43 -10.05
CA HIS A 130 -19.35 5.70 -10.82
C HIS A 130 -20.18 6.87 -10.26
N LEU A 131 -19.84 7.36 -9.06
CA LEU A 131 -20.60 8.42 -8.39
C LEU A 131 -20.09 9.80 -8.83
N GLU A 132 -21.00 10.69 -9.21
CA GLU A 132 -20.66 12.06 -9.66
C GLU A 132 -20.56 13.06 -8.50
N ASN A 133 -21.22 12.78 -7.38
CA ASN A 133 -21.37 13.69 -6.24
C ASN A 133 -20.22 13.60 -5.21
N VAL A 134 -19.29 12.67 -5.39
CA VAL A 134 -18.13 12.45 -4.52
C VAL A 134 -16.83 12.87 -5.19
N SER A 135 -15.77 13.08 -4.41
CA SER A 135 -14.44 13.38 -4.97
C SER A 135 -13.90 12.19 -5.76
N GLN A 136 -13.29 12.47 -6.91
CA GLN A 136 -12.76 11.48 -7.83
C GLN A 136 -11.22 11.62 -7.95
N PRO A 137 -10.49 10.62 -8.42
CA PRO A 137 -9.03 10.70 -8.57
C PRO A 137 -8.54 11.96 -9.30
N ARG A 138 -9.29 12.46 -10.30
CA ARG A 138 -8.97 13.71 -11.02
C ARG A 138 -8.93 14.94 -10.12
N ASP A 139 -9.72 14.97 -9.05
CA ASP A 139 -9.74 16.07 -8.07
C ASP A 139 -8.44 16.12 -7.24
N PHE A 140 -7.68 15.02 -7.25
CA PHE A 140 -6.43 14.82 -6.51
C PHE A 140 -5.18 14.76 -7.40
N GLY A 141 -5.29 15.25 -8.65
CA GLY A 141 -4.15 15.39 -9.56
C GLY A 141 -3.90 14.23 -10.50
N PHE A 142 -4.73 13.17 -10.53
CA PHE A 142 -4.61 12.08 -11.49
C PHE A 142 -5.24 12.43 -12.83
N ASP A 143 -4.47 12.31 -13.92
CA ASP A 143 -4.94 12.53 -15.29
C ASP A 143 -5.72 11.33 -15.83
N TYR A 144 -5.44 10.15 -15.28
CA TYR A 144 -6.01 8.88 -15.72
C TYR A 144 -6.42 8.02 -14.54
N GLN A 145 -7.58 7.37 -14.69
CA GLN A 145 -8.05 6.39 -13.72
C GLN A 145 -8.66 5.17 -14.41
N TYR A 146 -8.39 3.99 -13.84
CA TYR A 146 -9.04 2.74 -14.21
C TYR A 146 -9.17 1.86 -12.98
N GLY A 147 -10.35 1.30 -12.72
CA GLY A 147 -10.51 0.42 -11.57
C GLY A 147 -11.94 -0.01 -11.34
N LEU A 148 -12.12 -0.82 -10.30
CA LEU A 148 -13.44 -1.22 -9.81
C LEU A 148 -14.18 0.01 -9.27
N ALA A 149 -15.45 0.18 -9.67
CA ALA A 149 -16.28 1.28 -9.20
C ALA A 149 -16.53 1.18 -7.70
N ALA A 150 -17.06 0.06 -7.29
CA ALA A 150 -17.39 -0.37 -5.95
C ALA A 150 -17.83 -1.84 -6.04
N TRP A 151 -18.08 -2.48 -4.93
CA TRP A 151 -18.71 -3.80 -4.87
C TRP A 151 -20.22 -3.66 -5.14
N VAL A 152 -20.60 -3.15 -6.31
CA VAL A 152 -22.00 -2.86 -6.62
C VAL A 152 -22.77 -4.15 -6.82
N LYS A 153 -23.76 -4.41 -5.99
CA LYS A 153 -24.84 -5.32 -6.35
C LYS A 153 -25.61 -4.66 -7.48
N ASN A 154 -25.49 -5.17 -8.68
CA ASN A 154 -26.39 -4.78 -9.76
C ASN A 154 -27.78 -5.35 -9.44
N GLU A 155 -28.73 -4.50 -9.09
CA GLU A 155 -30.10 -4.90 -8.74
C GLU A 155 -30.83 -5.71 -9.83
N LYS A 156 -30.27 -5.74 -11.04
CA LYS A 156 -30.84 -6.44 -12.21
C LYS A 156 -30.25 -7.81 -12.49
N SER A 157 -29.15 -8.19 -11.84
CA SER A 157 -28.59 -9.53 -12.02
C SER A 157 -28.67 -10.29 -10.70
N GLU A 158 -29.39 -11.40 -10.70
CA GLU A 158 -29.42 -12.36 -9.57
C GLU A 158 -28.02 -12.96 -9.27
N LYS A 159 -27.05 -12.74 -10.17
CA LYS A 159 -25.67 -13.18 -10.06
C LYS A 159 -24.76 -12.03 -10.50
N THR A 160 -24.46 -11.13 -9.59
CA THR A 160 -23.41 -10.13 -9.83
C THR A 160 -22.07 -10.81 -9.91
N LYS A 161 -21.51 -10.87 -11.11
CA LYS A 161 -20.10 -11.20 -11.34
C LYS A 161 -19.21 -10.01 -10.97
N SER A 162 -19.59 -9.27 -9.93
CA SER A 162 -18.75 -8.22 -9.37
C SER A 162 -17.66 -8.88 -8.54
N GLY A 163 -16.45 -8.52 -8.73
CA GLY A 163 -15.33 -9.08 -8.03
C GLY A 163 -14.17 -9.33 -8.97
N LYS A 164 -13.30 -10.27 -8.63
CA LYS A 164 -12.05 -10.46 -9.35
C LYS A 164 -12.14 -11.38 -10.55
N LEU A 165 -13.25 -12.07 -10.69
CA LEU A 165 -13.52 -12.96 -11.82
C LEU A 165 -14.51 -12.30 -12.77
N TYR A 166 -14.05 -11.89 -13.94
CA TYR A 166 -14.85 -11.26 -15.01
C TYR A 166 -15.69 -10.07 -14.52
N PRO A 167 -15.07 -9.05 -13.87
CA PRO A 167 -15.83 -7.94 -13.34
C PRO A 167 -16.56 -7.17 -14.47
N ASP A 168 -17.80 -6.76 -14.20
CA ASP A 168 -18.64 -5.93 -15.08
C ASP A 168 -18.75 -4.47 -14.58
N ASN A 169 -18.08 -4.17 -13.48
CA ASN A 169 -18.10 -2.87 -12.80
C ASN A 169 -16.77 -2.14 -12.83
N MET A 170 -15.99 -2.38 -13.88
CA MET A 170 -14.78 -1.61 -14.15
C MET A 170 -15.13 -0.27 -14.80
N TYR A 171 -14.45 0.79 -14.37
CA TYR A 171 -14.60 2.15 -14.87
C TYR A 171 -13.26 2.70 -15.35
N ARG A 172 -13.30 3.43 -16.48
CA ARG A 172 -12.17 4.19 -17.04
C ARG A 172 -12.56 5.65 -17.14
N ASN A 173 -11.87 6.54 -16.42
CA ASN A 173 -12.16 7.99 -16.41
C ASN A 173 -13.65 8.31 -16.17
N ASN A 174 -14.26 7.62 -15.19
CA ASN A 174 -15.67 7.68 -14.82
C ASN A 174 -16.66 7.06 -15.83
N GLU A 175 -16.19 6.45 -16.91
CA GLU A 175 -17.05 5.76 -17.88
C GLU A 175 -17.01 4.24 -17.65
N PRO A 176 -18.14 3.54 -17.71
CA PRO A 176 -18.17 2.10 -17.53
C PRO A 176 -17.48 1.38 -18.69
N VAL A 177 -16.65 0.39 -18.37
CA VAL A 177 -15.96 -0.45 -19.36
C VAL A 177 -16.89 -1.53 -19.93
N GLY A 178 -17.86 -1.96 -19.14
CA GLY A 178 -18.80 -3.03 -19.50
C GLY A 178 -18.32 -4.42 -19.11
N GLN A 179 -18.92 -5.43 -19.75
CA GLN A 179 -18.63 -6.85 -19.48
C GLN A 179 -17.16 -7.18 -19.80
N THR A 180 -16.49 -7.87 -18.90
CA THR A 180 -15.12 -8.36 -19.10
C THR A 180 -15.06 -9.88 -19.10
N ASP A 181 -13.96 -10.42 -19.61
CA ASP A 181 -13.71 -11.87 -19.73
C ASP A 181 -12.39 -12.31 -19.07
N LYS A 182 -11.80 -11.42 -18.25
CA LYS A 182 -10.51 -11.61 -17.58
C LYS A 182 -10.64 -11.42 -16.08
N PHE A 183 -9.64 -11.91 -15.35
CA PHE A 183 -9.50 -11.60 -13.92
C PHE A 183 -9.11 -10.15 -13.69
N SER A 184 -9.49 -9.58 -12.56
CA SER A 184 -9.22 -8.17 -12.23
C SER A 184 -7.73 -7.83 -12.26
N ALA A 185 -6.85 -8.67 -11.72
CA ALA A 185 -5.41 -8.43 -11.76
C ALA A 185 -4.87 -8.36 -13.20
N GLU A 186 -5.39 -9.19 -14.12
CA GLU A 186 -5.03 -9.15 -15.53
C GLU A 186 -5.53 -7.86 -16.19
N LEU A 187 -6.77 -7.46 -15.94
CA LEU A 187 -7.34 -6.21 -16.47
C LEU A 187 -6.57 -4.98 -15.99
N ILE A 188 -6.24 -4.93 -14.70
CA ILE A 188 -5.43 -3.86 -14.10
C ILE A 188 -4.04 -3.81 -14.74
N THR A 189 -3.43 -4.97 -14.95
CA THR A 189 -2.10 -5.10 -15.57
C THR A 189 -2.11 -4.69 -17.05
N ASP A 190 -3.08 -5.18 -17.83
CA ASP A 190 -3.22 -4.83 -19.25
C ASP A 190 -3.43 -3.32 -19.43
N GLU A 191 -4.25 -2.72 -18.58
CA GLU A 191 -4.49 -1.28 -18.58
C GLU A 191 -3.23 -0.49 -18.21
N ALA A 192 -2.49 -0.93 -17.19
CA ALA A 192 -1.22 -0.31 -16.80
C ALA A 192 -0.19 -0.39 -17.93
N ILE A 193 -0.07 -1.54 -18.58
CA ILE A 193 0.81 -1.73 -19.75
C ILE A 193 0.39 -0.82 -20.89
N GLN A 194 -0.89 -0.76 -21.22
CA GLN A 194 -1.41 0.13 -22.26
C GLN A 194 -1.14 1.60 -21.94
N TRP A 195 -1.41 2.02 -20.71
CA TRP A 195 -1.17 3.40 -20.30
C TRP A 195 0.32 3.76 -20.34
N LEU A 196 1.19 2.93 -19.79
CA LEU A 196 2.65 3.11 -19.81
C LEU A 196 3.21 3.14 -21.23
N SER A 197 2.64 2.37 -22.15
CA SER A 197 3.05 2.34 -23.57
C SER A 197 2.69 3.64 -24.31
N ASN A 198 1.74 4.41 -23.81
CA ASN A 198 1.33 5.70 -24.35
C ASN A 198 2.01 6.92 -23.68
N VAL A 199 2.83 6.67 -22.65
CA VAL A 199 3.68 7.70 -22.02
C VAL A 199 5.09 7.55 -22.58
N HIS A 200 5.56 8.53 -23.35
CA HIS A 200 6.82 8.41 -24.09
C HIS A 200 7.96 9.17 -23.41
N ASP A 201 7.93 10.49 -23.50
CA ASP A 201 9.04 11.36 -23.10
C ASP A 201 8.80 12.02 -21.72
N GLU A 202 7.56 12.05 -21.26
CA GLU A 202 7.23 12.64 -19.97
C GLU A 202 7.53 11.67 -18.83
N PRO A 203 7.97 12.16 -17.66
CA PRO A 203 8.03 11.33 -16.47
C PRO A 203 6.62 10.91 -16.04
N PHE A 204 6.50 9.76 -15.42
CA PHE A 204 5.21 9.27 -14.93
C PHE A 204 5.16 9.03 -13.43
N PHE A 205 3.98 9.21 -12.88
CA PHE A 205 3.55 8.69 -11.58
C PHE A 205 2.40 7.72 -11.78
N LEU A 206 2.65 6.44 -11.52
CA LEU A 206 1.64 5.38 -11.55
C LEU A 206 1.42 4.84 -10.14
N LEU A 207 0.19 5.01 -9.64
CA LEU A 207 -0.30 4.29 -8.48
C LEU A 207 -1.03 3.03 -8.97
N LEU A 208 -0.34 1.88 -8.91
CA LEU A 208 -0.84 0.57 -9.32
C LEU A 208 -1.37 -0.18 -8.11
N THR A 209 -2.68 -0.34 -8.02
CA THR A 209 -3.35 -0.87 -6.84
C THR A 209 -4.08 -2.16 -7.16
N TYR A 210 -3.43 -3.29 -6.85
CA TYR A 210 -4.07 -4.59 -6.98
C TYR A 210 -5.11 -4.80 -5.87
N SER A 211 -6.28 -5.30 -6.24
CA SER A 211 -7.31 -5.73 -5.29
C SER A 211 -7.11 -7.18 -4.81
N GLU A 212 -6.13 -7.87 -5.34
CA GLU A 212 -5.61 -9.13 -4.81
C GLU A 212 -4.85 -8.81 -3.51
N VAL A 213 -5.00 -9.49 -2.49
CA VAL A 213 -5.68 -10.74 -2.17
C VAL A 213 -6.97 -10.54 -1.33
N HIS A 214 -7.56 -9.36 -1.39
CA HIS A 214 -8.86 -9.10 -0.76
C HIS A 214 -9.93 -10.03 -1.34
N THR A 215 -10.92 -10.42 -0.55
CA THR A 215 -12.07 -11.21 -1.03
C THR A 215 -12.89 -10.45 -2.09
N PRO A 216 -13.49 -11.17 -3.03
CA PRO A 216 -13.38 -12.61 -3.29
C PRO A 216 -12.03 -12.97 -3.89
N VAL A 217 -11.45 -14.08 -3.43
CA VAL A 217 -10.19 -14.59 -3.94
C VAL A 217 -10.48 -15.54 -5.10
N ALA A 218 -9.93 -15.25 -6.27
CA ALA A 218 -10.09 -16.08 -7.46
C ALA A 218 -8.81 -16.08 -8.28
N SER A 219 -8.37 -17.25 -8.75
CA SER A 219 -7.12 -17.44 -9.50
C SER A 219 -7.33 -18.31 -10.72
N PRO A 220 -6.57 -18.09 -11.81
CA PRO A 220 -6.58 -19.00 -12.95
C PRO A 220 -6.11 -20.40 -12.56
N GLU A 221 -6.63 -21.43 -13.24
CA GLU A 221 -6.36 -22.84 -12.94
C GLU A 221 -4.86 -23.17 -12.99
N GLU A 222 -4.11 -22.58 -13.90
CA GLU A 222 -2.66 -22.78 -14.05
C GLU A 222 -1.84 -22.36 -12.82
N TYR A 223 -2.39 -21.46 -11.99
CA TYR A 223 -1.79 -21.10 -10.70
C TYR A 223 -2.28 -22.01 -9.57
N LEU A 224 -3.54 -22.43 -9.62
CA LEU A 224 -4.13 -23.33 -8.62
C LEU A 224 -3.42 -24.68 -8.58
N VAL A 225 -3.11 -25.28 -9.71
CA VAL A 225 -2.41 -26.59 -9.80
C VAL A 225 -1.03 -26.57 -9.13
N GLN A 226 -0.42 -25.40 -8.96
CA GLN A 226 0.86 -25.28 -8.25
C GLN A 226 0.73 -25.49 -6.74
N TYR A 227 -0.50 -25.45 -6.22
CA TYR A 227 -0.84 -25.54 -4.80
C TYR A 227 -1.85 -26.63 -4.50
N ASP A 228 -1.95 -27.66 -5.34
CA ASP A 228 -2.92 -28.76 -5.23
C ASP A 228 -2.99 -29.36 -3.82
N GLN A 229 -1.83 -29.56 -3.17
CA GLN A 229 -1.76 -30.11 -1.82
C GLN A 229 -2.39 -29.22 -0.72
N PHE A 230 -2.66 -27.96 -1.03
CA PHE A 230 -3.29 -26.99 -0.14
C PHE A 230 -4.72 -26.65 -0.54
N LEU A 231 -5.20 -27.23 -1.66
CA LEU A 231 -6.58 -27.12 -2.09
C LEU A 231 -7.42 -28.10 -1.25
N THR A 232 -8.48 -27.60 -0.65
CA THR A 232 -9.37 -28.43 0.17
C THR A 232 -10.81 -28.24 -0.29
N ASP A 233 -11.48 -29.33 -0.65
CA ASP A 233 -12.87 -29.33 -1.08
C ASP A 233 -13.88 -29.37 0.08
N GLU A 234 -13.44 -29.77 1.30
CA GLU A 234 -14.38 -30.32 2.25
C GLU A 234 -14.53 -29.55 3.57
N SER A 235 -13.64 -28.65 3.94
CA SER A 235 -13.48 -28.50 5.38
C SER A 235 -14.15 -27.30 6.06
N ARG A 236 -14.86 -26.42 5.35
CA ARG A 236 -15.23 -25.14 5.99
C ARG A 236 -16.70 -24.71 5.83
N GLY A 237 -17.63 -25.64 5.73
CA GLY A 237 -19.06 -25.36 5.85
C GLY A 237 -19.67 -24.45 4.80
N ASP A 238 -20.99 -24.31 4.82
CA ASP A 238 -21.80 -23.59 3.82
C ASP A 238 -21.46 -22.10 3.67
N ARG A 239 -20.76 -21.49 4.65
CA ARG A 239 -20.37 -20.07 4.62
C ARG A 239 -19.31 -19.77 3.58
N TRP A 240 -18.36 -20.69 3.31
CA TRP A 240 -17.33 -20.53 2.30
C TRP A 240 -17.89 -20.62 0.89
N ARG A 241 -18.95 -21.41 0.69
CA ARG A 241 -19.70 -21.50 -0.58
C ARG A 241 -20.35 -20.18 -0.96
N TYR A 242 -20.83 -19.41 0.00
CA TYR A 242 -21.59 -18.18 -0.25
C TYR A 242 -20.82 -17.16 -1.10
N TYR A 243 -19.51 -17.06 -0.95
CA TYR A 243 -18.68 -16.13 -1.74
C TYR A 243 -18.18 -16.72 -3.07
N MET A 244 -18.29 -18.01 -3.26
CA MET A 244 -17.84 -18.70 -4.47
C MET A 244 -18.98 -19.18 -5.35
N ASP A 245 -20.22 -19.20 -4.85
CA ASP A 245 -21.40 -19.61 -5.64
C ASP A 245 -21.62 -18.68 -6.84
N TRP A 246 -21.23 -17.43 -6.74
CA TRP A 246 -21.29 -16.49 -7.87
C TRP A 246 -20.11 -16.60 -8.85
N ALA A 247 -19.05 -17.30 -8.50
CA ALA A 247 -17.98 -17.63 -9.42
C ALA A 247 -18.20 -18.98 -10.13
N ASP A 248 -19.35 -19.64 -9.91
CA ASP A 248 -19.72 -20.96 -10.44
C ASP A 248 -18.66 -22.04 -10.16
N ARG A 249 -17.89 -21.90 -9.07
CA ARG A 249 -16.90 -22.89 -8.65
C ARG A 249 -16.76 -22.95 -7.13
N PRO A 250 -16.40 -24.11 -6.56
CA PRO A 250 -16.20 -24.25 -5.10
C PRO A 250 -14.96 -23.48 -4.62
N SER A 251 -14.99 -23.09 -3.35
CA SER A 251 -13.82 -22.59 -2.64
C SER A 251 -12.75 -23.65 -2.55
N ARG A 252 -11.50 -23.29 -2.80
CA ARG A 252 -10.34 -24.19 -2.81
C ARG A 252 -9.37 -23.94 -1.64
N GLY A 253 -9.82 -23.23 -0.61
CA GLY A 253 -9.10 -23.07 0.66
C GLY A 253 -7.79 -22.28 0.56
N LYS A 254 -6.77 -22.67 1.34
CA LYS A 254 -5.48 -21.98 1.38
C LYS A 254 -4.77 -21.96 0.02
N GLY A 255 -4.91 -23.04 -0.75
CA GLY A 255 -4.33 -23.15 -2.08
C GLY A 255 -4.82 -22.04 -3.02
N GLU A 256 -6.10 -21.68 -2.96
CA GLU A 256 -6.66 -20.56 -3.72
C GLU A 256 -6.00 -19.23 -3.36
N TYR A 257 -5.80 -18.97 -2.07
CA TYR A 257 -5.12 -17.77 -1.60
C TYR A 257 -3.65 -17.73 -2.08
N TYR A 258 -2.92 -18.83 -1.92
CA TYR A 258 -1.51 -18.93 -2.35
C TYR A 258 -1.37 -18.74 -3.86
N ALA A 259 -2.27 -19.33 -4.63
CA ALA A 259 -2.35 -19.15 -6.08
C ALA A 259 -2.63 -17.68 -6.44
N ASN A 260 -3.49 -17.00 -5.68
CA ASN A 260 -3.83 -15.59 -5.92
C ASN A 260 -2.65 -14.64 -5.69
N VAL A 261 -1.87 -14.85 -4.62
CA VAL A 261 -0.63 -14.09 -4.38
C VAL A 261 0.38 -14.31 -5.51
N THR A 262 0.59 -15.58 -5.92
CA THR A 262 1.51 -15.92 -7.02
C THR A 262 1.02 -15.38 -8.37
N TYR A 263 -0.27 -15.40 -8.61
CA TYR A 263 -0.88 -14.82 -9.81
C TYR A 263 -0.69 -13.29 -9.86
N MET A 264 -0.95 -12.61 -8.76
CA MET A 264 -0.73 -11.17 -8.64
C MET A 264 0.75 -10.81 -8.88
N ASP A 265 1.70 -11.57 -8.29
CA ASP A 265 3.13 -11.38 -8.53
C ASP A 265 3.50 -11.56 -10.02
N ALA A 266 2.91 -12.54 -10.70
CA ALA A 266 3.13 -12.75 -12.13
C ALA A 266 2.57 -11.58 -12.97
N GLN A 267 1.41 -11.03 -12.61
CA GLN A 267 0.86 -9.85 -13.26
C GLN A 267 1.74 -8.62 -13.04
N LEU A 268 2.22 -8.39 -11.83
CA LEU A 268 3.21 -7.35 -11.55
C LEU A 268 4.48 -7.53 -12.40
N GLY A 269 4.95 -8.78 -12.55
CA GLY A 269 6.10 -9.12 -13.39
C GLY A 269 5.97 -8.64 -14.82
N ARG A 270 4.76 -8.65 -15.41
CA ARG A 270 4.48 -8.13 -16.77
C ARG A 270 4.70 -6.62 -16.87
N VAL A 271 4.26 -5.86 -15.85
CA VAL A 271 4.47 -4.40 -15.80
C VAL A 271 5.96 -4.06 -15.68
N LEU A 272 6.65 -4.75 -14.77
CA LEU A 272 8.11 -4.55 -14.58
C LEU A 272 8.90 -4.93 -15.83
N GLU A 273 8.48 -5.97 -16.54
CA GLU A 273 9.12 -6.40 -17.78
C GLU A 273 8.95 -5.35 -18.91
N LEU A 274 7.75 -4.76 -19.07
CA LEU A 274 7.54 -3.66 -19.99
C LEU A 274 8.52 -2.50 -19.69
N LEU A 275 8.61 -2.08 -18.43
CA LEU A 275 9.53 -1.01 -18.01
C LEU A 275 10.98 -1.36 -18.28
N ARG A 276 11.37 -2.62 -18.09
CA ARG A 276 12.73 -3.11 -18.39
C ARG A 276 13.02 -3.07 -19.88
N GLN A 277 12.12 -3.59 -20.71
CA GLN A 277 12.27 -3.62 -22.17
C GLN A 277 12.31 -2.22 -22.78
N SER A 278 11.59 -1.25 -22.20
CA SER A 278 11.64 0.16 -22.60
C SER A 278 12.81 0.95 -22.02
N GLY A 279 13.68 0.32 -21.22
CA GLY A 279 14.82 0.99 -20.57
C GLY A 279 14.43 1.91 -19.40
N ARG A 280 13.14 2.04 -19.07
CA ARG A 280 12.65 2.99 -18.04
C ARG A 280 12.74 2.46 -16.61
N LEU A 281 12.88 1.13 -16.42
CA LEU A 281 12.89 0.54 -15.08
C LEU A 281 14.06 1.06 -14.22
N GLU A 282 15.21 1.37 -14.84
CA GLU A 282 16.38 1.87 -14.13
C GLU A 282 16.20 3.32 -13.65
N ASP A 283 15.40 4.10 -14.38
CA ASP A 283 15.05 5.49 -14.04
C ASP A 283 13.72 5.58 -13.27
N THR A 284 13.26 4.47 -12.66
CA THR A 284 12.00 4.42 -11.92
C THR A 284 12.25 4.12 -10.44
N LEU A 285 11.74 5.01 -9.58
CA LEU A 285 11.55 4.71 -8.17
C LEU A 285 10.35 3.78 -8.04
N VAL A 286 10.60 2.51 -7.72
CA VAL A 286 9.57 1.49 -7.49
C VAL A 286 9.38 1.31 -5.99
N ILE A 287 8.15 1.46 -5.52
CA ILE A 287 7.74 1.24 -4.12
C ILE A 287 6.69 0.15 -4.11
N PHE A 288 6.91 -0.90 -3.32
CA PHE A 288 5.95 -2.00 -3.11
C PHE A 288 5.52 -2.07 -1.65
N SER A 289 4.21 -2.08 -1.41
CA SER A 289 3.64 -2.25 -0.06
C SER A 289 2.19 -2.75 -0.11
N SER A 290 1.58 -2.87 1.08
CA SER A 290 0.17 -3.21 1.29
C SER A 290 -0.54 -2.13 2.11
N ASP A 291 -1.85 -2.06 1.98
CA ASP A 291 -2.65 -1.06 2.70
C ASP A 291 -2.93 -1.43 4.16
N ASN A 292 -2.94 -2.69 4.51
CA ASN A 292 -3.04 -3.20 5.90
C ASN A 292 -2.61 -4.67 5.96
N GLY A 293 -2.53 -5.20 7.16
CA GLY A 293 -2.31 -6.63 7.37
C GLY A 293 -3.47 -7.48 6.84
N PRO A 294 -3.29 -8.84 6.79
CA PRO A 294 -4.27 -9.75 6.20
C PRO A 294 -5.55 -9.78 7.05
N VAL A 295 -6.64 -10.21 6.44
CA VAL A 295 -7.98 -10.24 7.09
C VAL A 295 -7.97 -11.01 8.40
N THR A 296 -8.82 -10.56 9.33
CA THR A 296 -8.98 -11.14 10.66
C THR A 296 -9.38 -12.62 10.62
N SER A 297 -8.92 -13.35 11.62
CA SER A 297 -9.35 -14.72 11.90
C SER A 297 -10.55 -14.78 12.84
N ASP A 298 -11.27 -13.66 13.05
CA ASP A 298 -12.44 -13.65 13.91
C ASP A 298 -13.45 -14.70 13.42
N PRO A 299 -13.93 -15.60 14.29
CA PRO A 299 -14.92 -16.61 13.92
C PRO A 299 -16.23 -16.04 13.37
N GLN A 300 -16.57 -14.80 13.71
CA GLN A 300 -17.75 -14.11 13.16
C GLN A 300 -17.52 -13.61 11.73
N GLU A 301 -16.27 -13.42 11.34
CA GLU A 301 -15.83 -13.01 10.01
C GLU A 301 -15.07 -14.14 9.27
N ALA A 302 -15.14 -15.37 9.77
CA ALA A 302 -14.42 -16.54 9.27
C ALA A 302 -14.83 -17.02 7.87
N TRP A 303 -15.65 -16.26 7.19
CA TRP A 303 -16.15 -16.51 5.85
C TRP A 303 -15.25 -15.95 4.73
N GLU A 304 -14.21 -15.17 5.07
CA GLU A 304 -13.31 -14.60 4.07
C GLU A 304 -12.13 -15.52 3.74
N LEU A 305 -11.91 -15.83 2.45
CA LEU A 305 -10.80 -16.70 2.01
C LEU A 305 -9.42 -16.14 2.33
N ASN A 306 -9.26 -14.84 2.33
CA ASN A 306 -7.99 -14.19 2.64
C ASN A 306 -7.57 -14.26 4.13
N MET A 307 -8.36 -14.93 4.98
CA MET A 307 -7.89 -15.38 6.30
C MET A 307 -6.67 -16.30 6.22
N ALA A 308 -6.39 -16.87 5.05
CA ALA A 308 -5.17 -17.64 4.80
C ALA A 308 -3.90 -16.77 4.77
N GLY A 309 -4.02 -15.45 4.73
CA GLY A 309 -2.90 -14.53 4.74
C GLY A 309 -2.07 -14.62 6.02
N GLU A 310 -0.76 -14.42 5.88
CA GLU A 310 0.22 -14.62 6.93
C GLU A 310 0.76 -13.28 7.46
N THR A 311 0.70 -13.11 8.78
CA THR A 311 1.23 -11.92 9.47
C THR A 311 2.74 -11.99 9.71
N GLY A 312 3.41 -13.09 9.36
CA GLY A 312 4.79 -13.36 9.78
C GLY A 312 4.90 -13.70 11.28
N GLY A 313 3.82 -14.21 11.86
CA GLY A 313 3.72 -14.54 13.28
C GLY A 313 3.37 -13.34 14.19
N PHE A 314 3.23 -12.15 13.66
CA PHE A 314 2.81 -10.97 14.43
C PHE A 314 1.37 -11.09 14.92
N ARG A 315 1.13 -10.58 16.14
CA ARG A 315 -0.19 -10.57 16.77
C ARG A 315 -1.16 -9.65 16.01
N GLY A 316 -2.43 -10.03 15.96
CA GLY A 316 -3.49 -9.28 15.29
C GLY A 316 -3.45 -9.42 13.79
N ARG A 317 -4.38 -8.78 13.12
CA ARG A 317 -4.62 -8.78 11.67
C ARG A 317 -5.33 -7.48 11.30
N LYS A 318 -5.84 -7.32 10.09
CA LYS A 318 -6.75 -6.24 9.68
C LYS A 318 -7.76 -5.95 10.81
N ARG A 319 -8.06 -4.68 11.06
CA ARG A 319 -8.92 -4.18 12.14
C ARG A 319 -8.33 -4.27 13.55
N TYR A 320 -7.06 -4.64 13.71
CA TYR A 320 -6.38 -4.62 15.00
C TYR A 320 -5.14 -3.73 14.96
N LEU A 321 -4.94 -2.97 16.03
CA LEU A 321 -3.78 -2.08 16.19
C LEU A 321 -2.51 -2.79 16.67
N PHE A 322 -2.51 -4.12 16.67
CA PHE A 322 -1.31 -4.92 16.89
C PHE A 322 -0.44 -4.97 15.64
N GLU A 323 0.80 -5.45 15.78
CA GLU A 323 1.78 -5.49 14.68
C GLU A 323 1.24 -6.19 13.42
N GLY A 324 0.51 -7.30 13.56
CA GLY A 324 -0.02 -8.06 12.42
C GLY A 324 -1.10 -7.33 11.60
N GLY A 325 -1.72 -6.28 12.15
CA GLY A 325 -2.67 -5.44 11.41
C GLY A 325 -2.01 -4.23 10.75
N LEU A 326 -0.88 -3.77 11.29
CA LEU A 326 -0.22 -2.52 10.90
C LEU A 326 1.08 -2.73 10.13
N ARG A 327 1.85 -3.78 10.45
CA ARG A 327 3.14 -4.08 9.82
C ARG A 327 2.92 -4.83 8.52
N VAL A 328 3.43 -4.27 7.43
CA VAL A 328 3.23 -4.75 6.06
C VAL A 328 4.57 -4.82 5.31
N PRO A 329 4.66 -5.51 4.17
CA PRO A 329 5.84 -5.43 3.33
C PRO A 329 6.16 -4.00 2.92
N GLY A 330 7.44 -3.64 2.85
CA GLY A 330 7.90 -2.33 2.38
C GLY A 330 9.21 -2.51 1.61
N ILE A 331 9.18 -2.29 0.28
CA ILE A 331 10.34 -2.45 -0.61
C ILE A 331 10.47 -1.17 -1.43
N PHE A 332 11.71 -0.65 -1.51
CA PHE A 332 12.07 0.51 -2.32
C PHE A 332 13.20 0.13 -3.25
N ARG A 333 13.02 0.35 -4.55
CA ARG A 333 14.04 0.08 -5.57
C ARG A 333 14.18 1.26 -6.51
N TRP A 334 15.38 1.80 -6.62
CA TRP A 334 15.76 2.79 -7.63
C TRP A 334 17.26 2.71 -7.84
N PRO A 335 17.73 2.00 -8.86
CA PRO A 335 19.15 1.78 -9.10
C PRO A 335 19.94 3.08 -9.24
N GLY A 336 21.13 3.08 -8.68
CA GLY A 336 21.98 4.26 -8.68
C GLY A 336 21.67 5.27 -7.56
N THR A 337 20.49 5.29 -7.00
CA THR A 337 20.08 6.20 -5.91
C THR A 337 19.81 5.41 -4.62
N VAL A 338 18.92 4.44 -4.66
CA VAL A 338 18.58 3.58 -3.51
C VAL A 338 19.61 2.44 -3.41
N ALA A 339 20.05 2.12 -2.19
CA ALA A 339 20.92 0.98 -1.94
C ALA A 339 20.25 -0.34 -2.36
N ASN A 340 21.02 -1.33 -2.81
CA ASN A 340 20.51 -2.61 -3.26
C ASN A 340 20.85 -3.75 -2.31
N GLY A 341 19.94 -4.70 -2.15
CA GLY A 341 20.11 -5.89 -1.33
C GLY A 341 20.21 -5.59 0.18
N VAL A 342 19.74 -4.43 0.63
CA VAL A 342 19.88 -3.97 2.01
C VAL A 342 18.60 -4.24 2.81
N LEU A 343 18.79 -4.73 4.04
CA LEU A 343 17.74 -4.90 5.03
C LEU A 343 17.79 -3.74 6.03
N VAL A 344 16.72 -2.96 6.13
CA VAL A 344 16.62 -1.82 7.04
C VAL A 344 15.62 -2.12 8.17
N ASP A 345 16.07 -2.00 9.42
CA ASP A 345 15.25 -2.24 10.62
C ASP A 345 14.70 -0.95 11.26
N THR A 346 15.04 0.21 10.71
CA THR A 346 14.44 1.48 11.15
C THR A 346 12.95 1.49 10.85
N PRO A 347 12.08 1.79 11.84
CA PRO A 347 10.65 1.87 11.61
C PRO A 347 10.31 3.03 10.68
N VAL A 348 9.52 2.74 9.64
CA VAL A 348 9.02 3.69 8.65
C VAL A 348 7.55 3.41 8.35
N THR A 349 6.86 4.36 7.75
CA THR A 349 5.43 4.23 7.42
C THR A 349 5.14 4.72 6.01
N ALA A 350 4.03 4.29 5.43
CA ALA A 350 3.61 4.81 4.13
C ALA A 350 3.31 6.32 4.14
N LEU A 351 3.11 6.95 5.31
CA LEU A 351 3.04 8.42 5.44
C LEU A 351 4.35 9.10 5.01
N ASP A 352 5.48 8.41 5.11
CA ASP A 352 6.81 8.94 4.78
C ASP A 352 7.04 9.05 3.26
N ILE A 353 6.19 8.41 2.43
CA ILE A 353 6.38 8.36 0.98
C ILE A 353 6.23 9.74 0.34
N LEU A 354 5.18 10.50 0.66
CA LEU A 354 4.98 11.85 0.09
C LEU A 354 6.16 12.78 0.38
N PRO A 355 6.60 13.00 1.64
CA PRO A 355 7.76 13.86 1.91
C PRO A 355 9.08 13.31 1.35
N THR A 356 9.22 11.98 1.18
CA THR A 356 10.40 11.39 0.53
C THR A 356 10.45 11.67 -0.96
N ILE A 357 9.30 11.58 -1.65
CA ILE A 357 9.20 11.96 -3.07
C ILE A 357 9.48 13.45 -3.25
N ALA A 358 8.94 14.30 -2.37
CA ALA A 358 9.19 15.74 -2.39
C ALA A 358 10.70 16.04 -2.26
N ASP A 359 11.38 15.35 -1.36
CA ASP A 359 12.82 15.48 -1.13
C ASP A 359 13.64 15.03 -2.35
N TYR A 360 13.34 13.86 -2.92
CA TYR A 360 13.99 13.39 -4.15
C TYR A 360 13.81 14.29 -5.37
N LEU A 361 12.68 15.00 -5.43
CA LEU A 361 12.37 15.92 -6.54
C LEU A 361 12.80 17.37 -6.25
N ASP A 362 13.42 17.63 -5.09
CA ASP A 362 13.78 18.98 -4.60
C ASP A 362 12.57 19.95 -4.63
N VAL A 363 11.41 19.46 -4.18
CA VAL A 363 10.17 20.23 -4.16
C VAL A 363 9.73 20.51 -2.72
N THR A 364 9.51 21.80 -2.44
CA THR A 364 8.93 22.20 -1.15
C THR A 364 7.44 21.93 -1.12
N LEU A 365 6.97 21.28 -0.07
CA LEU A 365 5.54 21.07 0.18
C LEU A 365 4.82 22.42 0.36
N PRO A 366 3.53 22.52 0.04
CA PRO A 366 2.76 23.74 0.20
C PRO A 366 2.87 24.33 1.61
N GLU A 367 2.98 25.66 1.68
CA GLU A 367 3.01 26.39 2.95
C GLU A 367 1.74 26.09 3.76
N GLY A 368 1.90 25.82 5.05
CA GLY A 368 0.79 25.48 5.95
C GLY A 368 0.30 24.04 5.87
N LEU A 369 0.77 23.24 4.91
CA LEU A 369 0.46 21.81 4.86
C LEU A 369 1.17 21.08 6.00
N VAL A 370 0.38 20.50 6.90
CA VAL A 370 0.91 19.65 7.98
C VAL A 370 0.90 18.21 7.53
N VAL A 371 2.06 17.61 7.33
CA VAL A 371 2.24 16.16 7.11
C VAL A 371 2.73 15.49 8.39
N ASP A 372 2.29 14.26 8.63
CA ASP A 372 2.71 13.45 9.78
C ASP A 372 3.89 12.54 9.44
N GLY A 373 4.12 12.30 8.14
CA GLY A 373 5.29 11.60 7.62
C GLY A 373 6.54 12.46 7.62
N GLN A 374 7.71 11.83 7.49
CA GLN A 374 9.00 12.50 7.30
C GLN A 374 9.75 11.88 6.13
N SER A 375 10.59 12.65 5.44
CA SER A 375 11.47 12.08 4.41
C SER A 375 12.38 11.01 5.00
N ILE A 376 12.48 9.91 4.29
CA ILE A 376 13.41 8.80 4.57
C ILE A 376 14.46 8.66 3.47
N ALA A 377 14.64 9.67 2.62
CA ALA A 377 15.63 9.66 1.54
C ALA A 377 17.03 9.27 2.05
N GLY A 378 17.46 9.85 3.18
CA GLY A 378 18.75 9.50 3.78
C GLY A 378 18.86 8.06 4.34
N LEU A 379 17.74 7.31 4.53
CA LEU A 379 17.80 5.87 4.81
C LEU A 379 17.89 5.03 3.53
N LEU A 380 17.48 5.60 2.41
CA LEU A 380 17.40 4.92 1.13
C LEU A 380 18.70 5.12 0.33
N ASP A 381 19.43 6.22 0.56
CA ASP A 381 20.62 6.59 -0.19
C ASP A 381 21.72 5.54 -0.03
N LYS A 382 22.27 5.09 -1.17
CA LYS A 382 23.35 4.11 -1.23
C LYS A 382 24.67 4.62 -0.64
N ASP A 383 24.88 5.94 -0.64
CA ASP A 383 26.13 6.58 -0.22
C ASP A 383 26.04 7.08 1.25
N GLU A 384 24.84 7.12 1.83
CA GLU A 384 24.63 7.49 3.23
C GLU A 384 24.41 6.25 4.11
N THR A 385 25.42 5.86 4.86
CA THR A 385 25.28 4.86 5.95
C THR A 385 24.71 5.50 7.24
N THR A 386 24.06 6.64 7.13
CA THR A 386 23.58 7.38 8.29
C THR A 386 22.43 6.64 8.95
N SER A 387 22.59 6.33 10.23
CA SER A 387 21.49 5.98 11.12
C SER A 387 20.57 7.19 11.27
N LEU A 388 19.65 7.36 10.33
CA LEU A 388 18.58 8.35 10.46
C LEU A 388 17.82 8.02 11.74
N LYS A 389 18.05 8.81 12.77
CA LYS A 389 17.22 8.71 13.97
C LYS A 389 15.86 9.25 13.59
N ARG A 390 14.89 8.35 13.38
CA ARG A 390 13.52 8.78 13.21
C ARG A 390 13.13 9.69 14.38
N ARG A 391 12.70 10.89 14.07
CA ARG A 391 12.24 11.88 15.07
C ARG A 391 10.74 11.78 15.34
N GLY A 392 10.01 11.07 14.49
CA GLY A 392 8.55 10.99 14.55
C GLY A 392 8.05 9.90 15.48
N ILE A 393 6.88 10.17 16.04
CA ILE A 393 6.07 9.21 16.77
C ILE A 393 5.03 8.69 15.79
N PHE A 394 4.70 7.40 15.87
CA PHE A 394 3.62 6.84 15.08
C PHE A 394 2.32 6.89 15.86
N TYR A 395 1.25 7.29 15.17
CA TYR A 395 -0.09 7.30 15.69
C TYR A 395 -1.02 6.53 14.76
N TRP A 396 -1.85 5.70 15.33
CA TRP A 396 -2.88 4.97 14.61
C TRP A 396 -4.21 5.08 15.33
N SER A 397 -5.29 4.96 14.58
CA SER A 397 -6.64 4.87 15.10
C SER A 397 -7.45 3.90 14.27
N ILE A 398 -8.43 3.26 14.89
CA ILE A 398 -9.35 2.34 14.24
C ILE A 398 -10.73 2.42 14.90
N PRO A 399 -11.82 2.44 14.12
CA PRO A 399 -13.17 2.37 14.70
C PRO A 399 -13.44 0.97 15.24
N THR A 400 -14.08 0.93 16.40
CA THR A 400 -14.64 -0.27 17.02
C THR A 400 -16.11 -0.04 17.36
N PRO A 401 -16.89 -1.06 17.73
CA PRO A 401 -18.26 -0.86 18.16
C PRO A 401 -18.42 0.12 19.33
N ASP A 402 -17.40 0.20 20.19
CA ASP A 402 -17.41 1.02 21.40
C ASP A 402 -16.82 2.43 21.19
N GLY A 403 -16.32 2.74 19.97
CA GLY A 403 -15.71 4.01 19.63
C GLY A 403 -14.39 3.86 18.86
N MET A 404 -13.48 4.81 19.02
CA MET A 404 -12.17 4.77 18.35
C MET A 404 -11.10 4.23 19.29
N GLU A 405 -10.48 3.11 18.96
CA GLU A 405 -9.23 2.69 19.58
C GLU A 405 -8.03 3.40 18.97
N TYR A 406 -6.97 3.54 19.74
CA TYR A 406 -5.77 4.25 19.34
C TYR A 406 -4.51 3.43 19.65
N ALA A 407 -3.45 3.69 18.87
CA ALA A 407 -2.11 3.24 19.22
C ALA A 407 -1.11 4.37 19.04
N VAL A 408 -0.10 4.38 19.90
CA VAL A 408 1.05 5.28 19.83
C VAL A 408 2.33 4.47 19.95
N ARG A 409 3.30 4.76 19.10
CA ARG A 409 4.64 4.18 19.16
C ARG A 409 5.70 5.27 19.19
N ASP A 410 6.61 5.18 20.15
CA ASP A 410 7.80 6.02 20.26
C ASP A 410 9.03 5.11 20.43
N GLY A 411 9.90 5.10 19.44
CA GLY A 411 11.01 4.16 19.36
C GLY A 411 10.56 2.71 19.42
N TRP A 412 10.98 1.98 20.46
CA TRP A 412 10.61 0.58 20.66
C TRP A 412 9.37 0.37 21.55
N TRP A 413 8.80 1.43 22.10
CA TRP A 413 7.63 1.32 22.95
C TRP A 413 6.36 1.60 22.20
N LYS A 414 5.40 0.68 22.31
CA LYS A 414 4.08 0.79 21.68
C LYS A 414 3.00 0.61 22.75
N MET A 415 2.04 1.53 22.74
CA MET A 415 0.88 1.51 23.64
C MET A 415 -0.40 1.50 22.81
N ILE A 416 -1.38 0.67 23.23
CA ILE A 416 -2.73 0.64 22.66
C ILE A 416 -3.67 1.17 23.74
N LEU A 417 -4.59 2.06 23.33
CA LEU A 417 -5.56 2.74 24.19
C LEU A 417 -6.98 2.42 23.71
N ASP A 418 -7.89 2.33 24.68
CA ASP A 418 -9.32 2.18 24.40
C ASP A 418 -9.97 3.48 23.86
N PRO A 419 -11.29 3.46 23.55
CA PRO A 419 -12.00 4.64 23.07
C PRO A 419 -12.01 5.82 24.04
N ASP A 420 -11.93 5.59 25.33
CA ASP A 420 -11.80 6.63 26.35
C ASP A 420 -10.36 7.15 26.47
N GLY A 421 -9.46 6.58 25.66
CA GLY A 421 -8.04 6.89 25.64
C GLY A 421 -7.31 6.33 26.86
N GLN A 422 -7.83 5.30 27.55
CA GLN A 422 -7.12 4.66 28.65
C GLN A 422 -6.17 3.58 28.12
N PRO A 423 -4.93 3.50 28.63
CA PRO A 423 -3.99 2.47 28.24
C PRO A 423 -4.52 1.05 28.53
N GLN A 424 -4.53 0.20 27.50
CA GLN A 424 -4.91 -1.21 27.60
C GLN A 424 -3.70 -2.12 27.51
N TYR A 425 -2.75 -1.79 26.63
CA TYR A 425 -1.54 -2.57 26.42
C TYR A 425 -0.32 -1.65 26.32
N LEU A 426 0.81 -2.15 26.79
CA LEU A 426 2.14 -1.56 26.61
C LEU A 426 3.13 -2.66 26.26
N PHE A 427 3.86 -2.47 25.15
CA PHE A 427 4.85 -3.43 24.66
C PHE A 427 6.21 -2.77 24.44
N ASN A 428 7.27 -3.55 24.61
CA ASN A 428 8.62 -3.20 24.15
C ASN A 428 8.97 -4.07 22.93
N LEU A 429 8.80 -3.52 21.74
CA LEU A 429 8.97 -4.26 20.47
C LEU A 429 10.40 -4.71 20.18
N LEU A 430 11.41 -4.16 20.87
CA LEU A 430 12.79 -4.64 20.77
C LEU A 430 12.95 -6.07 21.35
N HIS A 431 12.24 -6.35 22.44
CA HIS A 431 12.33 -7.63 23.16
C HIS A 431 11.10 -8.52 22.97
N ASP A 432 9.99 -7.94 22.53
CA ASP A 432 8.70 -8.60 22.36
C ASP A 432 8.00 -8.08 21.06
N ARG A 433 8.59 -8.38 19.92
CA ARG A 433 8.04 -7.95 18.61
C ARG A 433 6.68 -8.59 18.26
N TYR A 434 6.30 -9.64 19.00
CA TYR A 434 5.03 -10.35 18.80
C TYR A 434 3.93 -9.90 19.76
N GLU A 435 4.21 -8.92 20.62
CA GLU A 435 3.23 -8.30 21.54
C GLU A 435 2.56 -9.32 22.49
N VAL A 436 3.35 -10.25 23.03
CA VAL A 436 2.88 -11.31 23.93
C VAL A 436 2.73 -10.81 25.36
N HIS A 437 3.67 -9.94 25.81
CA HIS A 437 3.79 -9.55 27.20
C HIS A 437 3.33 -8.10 27.43
N ASN A 438 2.14 -7.94 28.02
CA ASN A 438 1.66 -6.60 28.40
C ASN A 438 2.45 -6.07 29.61
N LEU A 439 3.22 -5.00 29.39
CA LEU A 439 4.07 -4.37 30.40
C LEU A 439 3.40 -3.22 31.14
N LEU A 440 2.12 -2.91 30.89
CA LEU A 440 1.42 -1.76 31.43
C LEU A 440 1.53 -1.62 32.96
N LYS A 441 1.41 -2.74 33.68
CA LYS A 441 1.53 -2.78 35.16
C LYS A 441 2.97 -2.70 35.66
N ARG A 442 3.96 -3.03 34.81
CA ARG A 442 5.38 -3.09 35.19
C ARG A 442 6.13 -1.80 34.87
N GLU A 443 5.64 -1.06 33.87
CA GLU A 443 6.28 0.13 33.32
C GLU A 443 5.32 1.35 33.32
N PRO A 444 4.76 1.74 34.48
CA PRO A 444 3.75 2.81 34.56
C PRO A 444 4.29 4.16 34.08
N ASP A 445 5.53 4.52 34.42
CA ASP A 445 6.15 5.81 34.02
C ASP A 445 6.30 5.88 32.48
N ARG A 446 6.55 4.74 31.84
CA ARG A 446 6.64 4.64 30.39
C ARG A 446 5.25 4.82 29.76
N ALA A 447 4.23 4.19 30.33
CA ALA A 447 2.85 4.36 29.89
C ALA A 447 2.40 5.83 29.99
N ASP A 448 2.70 6.47 31.11
CA ASP A 448 2.40 7.91 31.32
C ASP A 448 3.10 8.81 30.28
N THR A 449 4.35 8.47 29.95
CA THR A 449 5.10 9.20 28.94
C THR A 449 4.45 9.12 27.57
N LEU A 450 4.08 7.90 27.12
CA LEU A 450 3.40 7.72 25.83
C LEU A 450 2.00 8.32 25.84
N ARG A 451 1.29 8.24 26.96
CA ARG A 451 -0.03 8.84 27.11
C ARG A 451 0.03 10.36 26.92
N LYS A 452 0.96 11.06 27.54
CA LYS A 452 1.14 12.50 27.36
C LYS A 452 1.43 12.86 25.89
N LYS A 453 2.23 12.05 25.21
CA LYS A 453 2.51 12.23 23.77
C LYS A 453 1.26 12.02 22.91
N PHE A 454 0.47 11.01 23.22
CA PHE A 454 -0.81 10.75 22.57
C PHE A 454 -1.78 11.92 22.78
N ASP A 455 -1.96 12.39 24.03
CA ASP A 455 -2.86 13.50 24.36
C ASP A 455 -2.45 14.80 23.65
N SER A 456 -1.15 15.09 23.56
CA SER A 456 -0.62 16.22 22.80
C SER A 456 -0.92 16.12 21.30
N TYR A 457 -0.75 14.94 20.70
CA TYR A 457 -1.09 14.69 19.30
C TYR A 457 -2.60 14.83 19.08
N ARG A 458 -3.42 14.16 19.89
CA ARG A 458 -4.88 14.19 19.80
C ARG A 458 -5.39 15.65 19.85
N SER A 459 -4.91 16.46 20.78
CA SER A 459 -5.28 17.88 20.85
C SER A 459 -4.86 18.70 19.64
N SER A 460 -3.85 18.27 18.87
CA SER A 460 -3.39 18.93 17.63
C SER A 460 -4.22 18.60 16.40
N VAL A 461 -5.08 17.59 16.47
CA VAL A 461 -5.88 17.08 15.32
C VAL A 461 -7.40 17.04 15.60
N GLU A 462 -7.83 17.21 16.84
CA GLU A 462 -9.23 17.43 17.20
C GLU A 462 -9.58 18.91 17.01
N PHE A 463 -10.56 19.16 16.15
CA PHE A 463 -11.17 20.48 15.94
C PHE A 463 -12.52 20.54 16.60
#